data_9178e7e78c5e0e31d837d86234179dcf
#
_entry.id   9178e7e78c5e0e31d837d86234179dcf
#
_cell.length_a   1.000
_cell.length_b   1.000
_cell.length_c   1.000
_cell.angle_alpha   90.00
_cell.angle_beta   90.00
_cell.angle_gamma   90.00
#
_symmetry.space_group_name_H-M   'P 1'
#
loop_
_entity.id
_entity.type
_entity.pdbx_description
1 polymer ?
#
loop_
_entity_poly.entity_id
_entity_poly.type
_entity_poly.pdbx_seq_one_letter_code
_entity_poly.pdbx_strand_id
1 'polypeptide(L)'
;MFAGDIDPAAREKTLRNASANGVADRITVEGAFDAAQFGTYCGQKTLVICDIEGAEFNLLDPAQSPALAVFDLIVELHPNEDRSVGEFTARFEATHDVETVQPEARDPGRFAALTALPMLDRMFALVERLEATPLAVLRSKFAIS
;
A
#
# COMPACT_ATOMS: atom_id res chain seq x y z
N MET A 1 3.60 -13.43 7.23
CA MET A 1 3.49 -12.21 6.41
C MET A 1 4.63 -12.17 5.43
N PHE A 2 4.37 -11.80 4.19
CA PHE A 2 5.41 -11.51 3.20
C PHE A 2 5.65 -9.99 3.16
N ALA A 3 6.90 -9.55 3.02
CA ALA A 3 7.29 -8.17 2.81
C ALA A 3 8.29 -8.10 1.65
N GLY A 4 7.93 -7.44 0.57
CA GLY A 4 8.78 -7.25 -0.62
C GLY A 4 9.25 -5.81 -0.72
N ASP A 5 10.53 -5.62 -1.07
CA ASP A 5 11.10 -4.31 -1.36
C ASP A 5 12.32 -4.46 -2.27
N ILE A 6 12.43 -3.62 -3.29
CA ILE A 6 13.58 -3.64 -4.22
C ILE A 6 14.85 -3.08 -3.57
N ASP A 7 14.71 -2.17 -2.57
CA ASP A 7 15.86 -1.59 -1.86
C ASP A 7 16.39 -2.55 -0.78
N PRO A 8 17.65 -3.02 -0.90
CA PRO A 8 18.25 -3.89 0.11
C PRO A 8 18.35 -3.22 1.49
N ALA A 9 18.51 -1.89 1.56
CA ALA A 9 18.56 -1.19 2.84
C ALA A 9 17.20 -1.14 3.54
N ALA A 10 16.11 -1.01 2.77
CA ALA A 10 14.74 -1.11 3.31
C ALA A 10 14.45 -2.52 3.82
N ARG A 11 14.85 -3.57 3.10
CA ARG A 11 14.73 -4.97 3.56
C ARG A 11 15.48 -5.22 4.87
N GLU A 12 16.71 -4.70 4.99
CA GLU A 12 17.49 -4.80 6.24
C GLU A 12 16.78 -4.10 7.41
N LYS A 13 16.22 -2.90 7.17
CA LYS A 13 15.43 -2.18 8.19
C LYS A 13 14.21 -2.98 8.62
N THR A 14 13.50 -3.59 7.67
CA THR A 14 12.34 -4.46 7.94
C THR A 14 12.72 -5.63 8.84
N LEU A 15 13.81 -6.33 8.53
CA LEU A 15 14.32 -7.44 9.36
C LEU A 15 14.72 -6.99 10.76
N ARG A 16 15.40 -5.85 10.90
CA ARG A 16 15.75 -5.29 12.21
C ARG A 16 14.51 -4.93 13.02
N ASN A 17 13.53 -4.30 12.41
CA ASN A 17 12.27 -3.95 13.07
C ASN A 17 11.50 -5.20 13.49
N ALA A 18 11.43 -6.21 12.64
CA ALA A 18 10.79 -7.49 12.95
C ALA A 18 11.45 -8.17 14.17
N SER A 19 12.78 -8.17 14.21
CA SER A 19 13.54 -8.72 15.34
C SER A 19 13.31 -7.93 16.62
N ALA A 20 13.35 -6.61 16.56
CA ALA A 20 13.12 -5.72 17.71
C ALA A 20 11.72 -5.88 18.31
N ASN A 21 10.74 -6.26 17.48
CA ASN A 21 9.34 -6.49 17.91
C ASN A 21 9.03 -7.98 18.19
N GLY A 22 10.00 -8.89 18.11
CA GLY A 22 9.81 -10.31 18.39
C GLY A 22 8.90 -11.03 17.40
N VAL A 23 8.88 -10.60 16.12
CA VAL A 23 8.01 -11.15 15.07
C VAL A 23 8.80 -11.64 13.84
N ALA A 24 10.11 -11.72 13.93
CA ALA A 24 10.98 -12.09 12.81
C ALA A 24 10.65 -13.47 12.21
N ASP A 25 10.24 -14.42 13.02
CA ASP A 25 9.82 -15.76 12.63
C ASP A 25 8.52 -15.82 11.82
N ARG A 26 7.76 -14.72 11.83
CA ARG A 26 6.46 -14.60 11.14
C ARG A 26 6.52 -13.76 9.86
N ILE A 27 7.70 -13.27 9.51
CA ILE A 27 7.90 -12.37 8.37
C ILE A 27 8.94 -12.97 7.43
N THR A 28 8.56 -13.16 6.16
CA THR A 28 9.48 -13.45 5.08
C THR A 28 9.76 -12.14 4.35
N VAL A 29 11.04 -11.75 4.24
CA VAL A 29 11.47 -10.51 3.56
C VAL A 29 12.24 -10.87 2.31
N GLU A 30 11.77 -10.41 1.16
CA GLU A 30 12.36 -10.70 -0.15
C GLU A 30 12.56 -9.44 -0.99
N GLY A 31 13.09 -9.61 -2.20
CA GLY A 31 13.30 -8.54 -3.17
C GLY A 31 12.03 -8.12 -3.88
N ALA A 32 12.15 -7.86 -5.19
CA ALA A 32 11.00 -7.52 -6.02
C ALA A 32 9.94 -8.64 -5.99
N PHE A 33 8.68 -8.22 -5.88
CA PHE A 33 7.54 -9.12 -5.98
C PHE A 33 7.02 -9.10 -7.42
N ASP A 34 6.81 -10.28 -8.00
CA ASP A 34 6.28 -10.45 -9.34
C ASP A 34 4.78 -10.79 -9.30
N ALA A 35 4.01 -10.30 -10.28
CA ALA A 35 2.57 -10.52 -10.37
C ALA A 35 2.20 -12.02 -10.41
N ALA A 36 3.05 -12.88 -10.97
CA ALA A 36 2.82 -14.33 -10.99
C ALA A 36 2.85 -14.97 -9.58
N GLN A 37 3.53 -14.35 -8.62
CA GLN A 37 3.63 -14.85 -7.25
C GLN A 37 2.31 -14.74 -6.48
N PHE A 38 1.36 -13.87 -6.89
CA PHE A 38 0.04 -13.79 -6.27
C PHE A 38 -0.68 -15.14 -6.26
N GLY A 39 -0.49 -15.95 -7.32
CA GLY A 39 -1.09 -17.28 -7.41
C GLY A 39 -0.76 -18.21 -6.23
N THR A 40 0.39 -18.03 -5.58
CA THR A 40 0.81 -18.86 -4.43
C THR A 40 -0.04 -18.63 -3.19
N TYR A 41 -0.78 -17.50 -3.13
CA TYR A 41 -1.59 -17.09 -1.97
C TYR A 41 -3.09 -17.31 -2.16
N CYS A 42 -3.55 -17.80 -3.33
CA CYS A 42 -4.98 -17.96 -3.66
C CYS A 42 -5.78 -18.84 -2.69
N GLY A 43 -5.14 -19.75 -1.95
CA GLY A 43 -5.82 -20.64 -1.00
C GLY A 43 -5.93 -20.07 0.43
N GLN A 44 -5.60 -18.80 0.63
CA GLN A 44 -5.52 -18.18 1.96
C GLN A 44 -6.27 -16.85 1.96
N LYS A 45 -6.85 -16.50 3.11
CA LYS A 45 -7.35 -15.14 3.32
C LYS A 45 -6.16 -14.18 3.31
N THR A 46 -6.09 -13.35 2.28
CA THR A 46 -4.93 -12.49 2.02
C THR A 46 -5.35 -11.03 1.93
N LEU A 47 -4.61 -10.17 2.63
CA LEU A 47 -4.63 -8.72 2.46
C LEU A 47 -3.31 -8.30 1.80
N VAL A 48 -3.41 -7.60 0.68
CA VAL A 48 -2.28 -6.96 0.00
C VAL A 48 -2.24 -5.49 0.41
N ILE A 49 -1.11 -5.04 0.95
CA ILE A 49 -0.83 -3.61 1.18
C ILE A 49 0.27 -3.23 0.20
N CYS A 50 0.01 -2.26 -0.66
CA CYS A 50 0.91 -1.87 -1.74
C CYS A 50 1.14 -0.35 -1.74
N ASP A 51 2.40 0.03 -1.63
CA ASP A 51 2.93 1.39 -1.80
C ASP A 51 4.31 1.23 -2.45
N ILE A 52 4.39 1.42 -3.78
CA ILE A 52 5.59 1.14 -4.58
C ILE A 52 5.87 2.22 -5.63
N GLU A 53 5.50 3.46 -5.28
CA GLU A 53 5.90 4.68 -5.98
C GLU A 53 5.61 4.68 -7.49
N GLY A 54 4.38 4.29 -7.87
CA GLY A 54 3.89 4.32 -9.26
C GLY A 54 3.96 2.99 -10.02
N ALA A 55 4.55 1.94 -9.45
CA ALA A 55 4.57 0.59 -10.07
C ALA A 55 3.30 -0.23 -9.79
N GLU A 56 2.40 0.24 -8.90
CA GLU A 56 1.14 -0.43 -8.50
C GLU A 56 0.24 -0.70 -9.72
N PHE A 57 0.17 0.22 -10.68
CA PHE A 57 -0.64 0.07 -11.89
C PHE A 57 -0.22 -1.11 -12.77
N ASN A 58 1.05 -1.51 -12.69
CA ASN A 58 1.58 -2.65 -13.43
C ASN A 58 1.51 -3.93 -12.59
N LEU A 59 1.90 -3.86 -11.31
CA LEU A 59 1.93 -5.02 -10.43
C LEU A 59 0.52 -5.56 -10.15
N LEU A 60 -0.43 -4.63 -9.90
CA LEU A 60 -1.81 -4.96 -9.54
C LEU A 60 -2.73 -4.90 -10.77
N ASP A 61 -2.42 -5.69 -11.78
CA ASP A 61 -3.25 -5.84 -12.98
C ASP A 61 -4.01 -7.17 -12.95
N PRO A 62 -5.35 -7.17 -12.77
CA PRO A 62 -6.16 -8.38 -12.74
C PRO A 62 -6.09 -9.19 -14.04
N ALA A 63 -5.78 -8.54 -15.17
CA ALA A 63 -5.60 -9.26 -16.46
C ALA A 63 -4.33 -10.12 -16.46
N GLN A 64 -3.29 -9.69 -15.76
CA GLN A 64 -2.04 -10.43 -15.61
C GLN A 64 -2.06 -11.38 -14.42
N SER A 65 -2.78 -11.03 -13.36
CA SER A 65 -2.91 -11.85 -12.15
C SER A 65 -4.37 -11.99 -11.71
N PRO A 66 -5.10 -12.99 -12.26
CA PRO A 66 -6.49 -13.27 -11.86
C PRO A 66 -6.65 -13.60 -10.36
N ALA A 67 -5.57 -14.01 -9.70
CA ALA A 67 -5.51 -14.25 -8.26
C ALA A 67 -5.95 -13.04 -7.42
N LEU A 68 -5.72 -11.83 -7.93
CA LEU A 68 -6.12 -10.59 -7.24
C LEU A 68 -7.63 -10.54 -6.93
N ALA A 69 -8.46 -11.24 -7.70
CA ALA A 69 -9.91 -11.24 -7.50
C ALA A 69 -10.38 -11.74 -6.12
N VAL A 70 -9.56 -12.54 -5.42
CA VAL A 70 -9.91 -13.13 -4.11
C VAL A 70 -9.19 -12.47 -2.94
N PHE A 71 -8.40 -11.42 -3.16
CA PHE A 71 -7.66 -10.70 -2.13
C PHE A 71 -8.33 -9.37 -1.78
N ASP A 72 -8.26 -8.99 -0.52
CA ASP A 72 -8.48 -7.59 -0.14
C ASP A 72 -7.20 -6.79 -0.42
N LEU A 73 -7.35 -5.54 -0.89
CA LEU A 73 -6.19 -4.70 -1.18
C LEU A 73 -6.34 -3.31 -0.54
N ILE A 74 -5.23 -2.78 -0.07
CA ILE A 74 -5.06 -1.38 0.30
C ILE A 74 -3.86 -0.86 -0.51
N VAL A 75 -4.11 0.11 -1.37
CA VAL A 75 -3.10 0.57 -2.34
C VAL A 75 -2.95 2.07 -2.25
N GLU A 76 -1.75 2.56 -1.99
CA GLU A 76 -1.43 3.97 -2.22
C GLU A 76 -1.21 4.18 -3.71
N LEU A 77 -2.00 5.05 -4.32
CA LEU A 77 -1.96 5.27 -5.75
C LEU A 77 -1.13 6.52 -6.08
N HIS A 78 -0.21 6.36 -7.03
CA HIS A 78 0.64 7.44 -7.55
C HIS A 78 0.21 7.76 -9.00
N PRO A 79 -0.90 8.53 -9.18
CA PRO A 79 -1.38 8.89 -10.50
C PRO A 79 -0.40 9.85 -11.18
N ASN A 80 -0.39 9.84 -12.51
CA ASN A 80 0.39 10.74 -13.35
C ASN A 80 -0.40 11.10 -14.62
N GLU A 81 0.23 11.76 -15.59
CA GLU A 81 -0.43 12.18 -16.84
C GLU A 81 -1.03 11.01 -17.63
N ASP A 82 -0.44 9.82 -17.54
CA ASP A 82 -0.83 8.62 -18.29
C ASP A 82 -1.70 7.64 -17.48
N ARG A 83 -1.86 7.85 -16.17
CA ARG A 83 -2.47 6.87 -15.25
C ARG A 83 -3.33 7.56 -14.20
N SER A 84 -4.61 7.30 -14.25
CA SER A 84 -5.57 7.89 -13.32
C SER A 84 -6.07 6.89 -12.27
N VAL A 85 -6.51 7.42 -11.12
CA VAL A 85 -7.18 6.64 -10.07
C VAL A 85 -8.39 5.89 -10.62
N GLY A 86 -9.18 6.55 -11.48
CA GLY A 86 -10.37 5.95 -12.10
C GLY A 86 -10.05 4.75 -12.98
N GLU A 87 -8.98 4.82 -13.78
CA GLU A 87 -8.54 3.68 -14.59
C GLU A 87 -8.07 2.50 -13.74
N PHE A 88 -7.38 2.76 -12.64
CA PHE A 88 -6.97 1.71 -11.72
C PHE A 88 -8.19 1.04 -11.08
N THR A 89 -9.08 1.81 -10.49
CA THR A 89 -10.25 1.28 -9.76
C THR A 89 -11.21 0.53 -10.67
N ALA A 90 -11.43 1.01 -11.90
CA ALA A 90 -12.30 0.37 -12.89
C ALA A 90 -11.90 -1.08 -13.21
N ARG A 91 -10.60 -1.43 -13.12
CA ARG A 91 -10.12 -2.81 -13.33
C ARG A 91 -10.67 -3.79 -12.30
N PHE A 92 -11.06 -3.31 -11.12
CA PHE A 92 -11.48 -4.11 -9.98
C PHE A 92 -12.99 -4.11 -9.72
N GLU A 93 -13.77 -3.23 -10.35
CA GLU A 93 -15.21 -3.07 -10.08
C GLU A 93 -16.01 -4.37 -10.22
N ALA A 94 -15.62 -5.26 -11.15
CA ALA A 94 -16.29 -6.54 -11.34
C ALA A 94 -16.09 -7.50 -10.15
N THR A 95 -14.95 -7.40 -9.46
CA THR A 95 -14.50 -8.37 -8.45
C THR A 95 -14.44 -7.81 -7.04
N HIS A 96 -14.46 -6.49 -6.87
CA HIS A 96 -14.31 -5.82 -5.58
C HIS A 96 -15.35 -4.74 -5.36
N ASP A 97 -15.66 -4.50 -4.08
CA ASP A 97 -16.22 -3.24 -3.63
C ASP A 97 -15.06 -2.27 -3.44
N VAL A 98 -15.08 -1.16 -4.19
CA VAL A 98 -13.97 -0.21 -4.28
C VAL A 98 -14.32 1.08 -3.58
N GLU A 99 -13.46 1.52 -2.66
CA GLU A 99 -13.53 2.80 -1.96
C GLU A 99 -12.23 3.57 -2.20
N THR A 100 -12.33 4.85 -2.55
CA THR A 100 -11.17 5.74 -2.66
C THR A 100 -11.17 6.72 -1.51
N VAL A 101 -10.09 6.73 -0.74
CA VAL A 101 -9.88 7.64 0.39
C VAL A 101 -8.90 8.72 -0.03
N GLN A 102 -9.34 9.97 0.02
CA GLN A 102 -8.48 11.12 -0.25
C GLN A 102 -7.73 11.52 1.02
N PRO A 103 -6.46 11.95 0.91
CA PRO A 103 -5.74 12.49 2.04
C PRO A 103 -6.40 13.76 2.54
N GLU A 104 -6.62 13.84 3.84
CA GLU A 104 -7.13 15.05 4.50
C GLU A 104 -5.98 15.91 5.02
N ALA A 105 -6.20 17.23 5.04
CA ALA A 105 -5.27 18.15 5.67
C ALA A 105 -5.09 17.80 7.15
N ARG A 106 -3.85 17.62 7.58
CA ARG A 106 -3.53 17.31 8.97
C ARG A 106 -3.59 18.58 9.81
N ASP A 107 -4.37 18.56 10.89
CA ASP A 107 -4.40 19.66 11.87
C ASP A 107 -3.21 19.53 12.84
N PRO A 108 -2.24 20.49 12.79
CA PRO A 108 -1.09 20.46 13.71
C PRO A 108 -1.49 20.57 15.19
N GLY A 109 -2.66 21.15 15.50
CA GLY A 109 -3.17 21.26 16.86
C GLY A 109 -3.51 19.92 17.52
N ARG A 110 -3.71 18.87 16.74
CA ARG A 110 -3.98 17.51 17.25
C ARG A 110 -2.73 16.81 17.79
N PHE A 111 -1.55 17.34 17.53
CA PHE A 111 -0.27 16.73 17.93
C PHE A 111 0.47 17.61 18.94
N ALA A 112 0.35 17.28 20.22
CA ALA A 112 0.98 18.05 21.29
C ALA A 112 2.49 18.25 21.08
N ALA A 113 3.18 17.26 20.53
CA ALA A 113 4.62 17.35 20.22
C ALA A 113 4.96 18.47 19.22
N LEU A 114 4.02 18.85 18.36
CA LEU A 114 4.25 19.90 17.36
C LEU A 114 4.00 21.32 17.91
N THR A 115 3.29 21.45 19.02
CA THR A 115 2.91 22.78 19.56
C THR A 115 4.11 23.63 19.97
N ALA A 116 5.23 22.99 20.36
CA ALA A 116 6.48 23.66 20.74
C ALA A 116 7.36 24.05 19.55
N LEU A 117 7.04 23.58 18.33
CA LEU A 117 7.84 23.88 17.15
C LEU A 117 7.49 25.26 16.56
N PRO A 118 8.44 25.95 15.91
CA PRO A 118 8.17 27.10 15.06
C PRO A 118 7.12 26.78 13.98
N MET A 119 6.39 27.79 13.52
CA MET A 119 5.28 27.59 12.58
C MET A 119 5.69 26.85 11.30
N LEU A 120 6.83 27.19 10.69
CA LEU A 120 7.32 26.54 9.49
C LEU A 120 7.67 25.07 9.74
N ASP A 121 8.32 24.76 10.85
CA ASP A 121 8.68 23.39 11.22
C ASP A 121 7.42 22.54 11.46
N ARG A 122 6.36 23.12 12.04
CA ARG A 122 5.06 22.46 12.16
C ARG A 122 4.43 22.12 10.81
N MET A 123 4.50 23.06 9.87
CA MET A 123 3.97 22.81 8.52
C MET A 123 4.74 21.67 7.85
N PHE A 124 6.08 21.72 7.85
CA PHE A 124 6.91 20.67 7.25
C PHE A 124 6.76 19.31 7.94
N ALA A 125 6.57 19.28 9.25
CA ALA A 125 6.35 18.02 9.97
C ALA A 125 5.07 17.27 9.57
N LEU A 126 4.11 17.95 8.92
CA LEU A 126 2.82 17.37 8.49
C LEU A 126 2.71 17.19 6.98
N VAL A 127 3.64 17.76 6.22
CA VAL A 127 3.68 17.62 4.77
C VAL A 127 4.64 16.49 4.43
N GLU A 128 4.10 15.35 4.05
CA GLU A 128 4.89 14.22 3.58
C GLU A 128 5.23 14.38 2.09
N ARG A 129 4.24 14.84 1.31
CA ARG A 129 4.36 15.07 -0.14
C ARG A 129 3.62 16.34 -0.55
N LEU A 130 4.05 16.93 -1.65
CA LEU A 130 3.37 18.11 -2.24
C LEU A 130 2.11 17.71 -3.02
N GLU A 131 2.05 16.48 -3.51
CA GLU A 131 0.92 15.93 -4.25
C GLU A 131 0.15 14.94 -3.40
N ALA A 132 -1.18 14.93 -3.59
CA ALA A 132 -2.06 14.02 -2.88
C ALA A 132 -1.94 12.61 -3.46
N THR A 133 -1.61 11.63 -2.61
CA THR A 133 -1.61 10.21 -2.95
C THR A 133 -2.84 9.53 -2.34
N PRO A 134 -3.93 9.33 -3.12
CA PRO A 134 -5.13 8.69 -2.61
C PRO A 134 -4.89 7.21 -2.32
N LEU A 135 -5.61 6.67 -1.32
CA LEU A 135 -5.66 5.25 -1.05
C LEU A 135 -6.87 4.63 -1.76
N ALA A 136 -6.65 3.52 -2.45
CA ALA A 136 -7.73 2.64 -2.89
C ALA A 136 -7.86 1.47 -1.90
N VAL A 137 -9.07 1.28 -1.36
CA VAL A 137 -9.44 0.15 -0.52
C VAL A 137 -10.38 -0.73 -1.31
N LEU A 138 -9.94 -1.96 -1.58
CA LEU A 138 -10.67 -2.90 -2.41
C LEU A 138 -11.01 -4.15 -1.58
N ARG A 139 -12.31 -4.41 -1.38
CA ARG A 139 -12.81 -5.57 -0.65
C ARG A 139 -13.31 -6.60 -1.64
N SER A 140 -12.69 -7.77 -1.66
CA SER A 140 -13.09 -8.84 -2.57
C SER A 140 -14.53 -9.29 -2.34
N LYS A 141 -15.30 -9.40 -3.43
CA LYS A 141 -16.65 -10.02 -3.42
C LYS A 141 -16.58 -11.55 -3.34
N PHE A 142 -15.38 -12.13 -3.49
CA PHE A 142 -15.11 -13.57 -3.49
C PHE A 142 -14.22 -13.99 -2.32
N ALA A 143 -14.19 -13.22 -1.24
CA ALA A 143 -13.34 -13.46 -0.09
C ALA A 143 -13.44 -14.90 0.41
N ILE A 144 -12.30 -15.54 0.62
CA ILE A 144 -12.20 -16.86 1.26
C ILE A 144 -12.56 -16.69 2.74
N SER A 145 -13.57 -17.38 3.18
CA SER A 145 -14.04 -17.37 4.58
C SER A 145 -13.07 -18.08 5.52
#